data_043bb389ec353b3f076273389368a2e1
#
_entry.id   043bb389ec353b3f076273389368a2e1
#
_cell.length_a   1.000
_cell.length_b   1.000
_cell.length_c   1.000
_cell.angle_alpha   90.00
_cell.angle_beta   90.00
_cell.angle_gamma   90.00
#
_symmetry.space_group_name_H-M   'P 1'
#
loop_
_entity.id
_entity.type
_entity.pdbx_description
1 polymer ?
#
loop_
_entity_poly.entity_id
_entity_poly.type
_entity_poly.pdbx_seq_one_letter_code
_entity_poly.pdbx_strand_id
1 'polypeptide(L)'
;MILDDFKASLSSEINLDVSRVGTSKLSSVLIIIYGNPPKILMTKKSSHLKIHAGEVAFPGGKLDESDTDLLCTALRETREELDLYISRSQVIGQLEPVRTLNSNFTIFPFVSVVDYLPNITCNSEVDDVLHIPACSFLKTLRDDPDPNHNNIQEMYTFTFGKHLIWGASARMLKQIFDNLTERGLL
;
A
#
# COMPACT_ATOMS: atom_id res chain seq x y z
N MET A 1 -0.26 -18.85 8.30
CA MET A 1 -0.18 -17.41 8.62
C MET A 1 -1.57 -16.90 8.92
N ILE A 2 -1.74 -16.25 10.05
CA ILE A 2 -3.00 -15.64 10.55
C ILE A 2 -2.82 -14.14 10.73
N LEU A 3 -3.87 -13.40 11.04
CA LEU A 3 -3.79 -11.93 11.21
C LEU A 3 -2.81 -11.51 12.31
N ASP A 4 -2.70 -12.29 13.39
CA ASP A 4 -1.79 -11.97 14.48
C ASP A 4 -0.31 -12.05 14.06
N ASP A 5 0.03 -12.89 13.08
CA ASP A 5 1.37 -12.92 12.51
C ASP A 5 1.69 -11.59 11.80
N PHE A 6 0.73 -11.03 11.07
CA PHE A 6 0.85 -9.71 10.44
C PHE A 6 0.92 -8.59 11.48
N LYS A 7 0.05 -8.62 12.50
CA LYS A 7 0.08 -7.63 13.60
C LYS A 7 1.45 -7.63 14.26
N ALA A 8 1.98 -8.80 14.62
CA ALA A 8 3.27 -8.90 15.26
C ALA A 8 4.43 -8.43 14.37
N SER A 9 4.36 -8.67 13.05
CA SER A 9 5.45 -8.34 12.12
C SER A 9 5.44 -6.88 11.65
N LEU A 10 4.27 -6.23 11.64
CA LEU A 10 4.09 -4.91 11.03
C LEU A 10 3.73 -3.81 12.03
N SER A 11 3.58 -4.15 13.32
CA SER A 11 3.40 -3.13 14.36
C SER A 11 4.69 -2.36 14.56
N SER A 12 4.60 -1.03 14.45
CA SER A 12 5.72 -0.12 14.62
C SER A 12 5.24 1.24 15.14
N GLU A 13 6.16 2.05 15.61
CA GLU A 13 5.87 3.45 15.91
C GLU A 13 5.52 4.21 14.63
N ILE A 14 4.50 5.07 14.71
CA ILE A 14 4.08 5.92 13.60
C ILE A 14 4.82 7.24 13.72
N ASN A 15 5.71 7.50 12.77
CA ASN A 15 6.46 8.74 12.68
C ASN A 15 5.87 9.64 11.58
N LEU A 16 5.32 10.78 11.97
CA LEU A 16 4.71 11.77 11.09
C LEU A 16 5.66 12.91 10.71
N ASP A 17 6.92 12.85 11.15
CA ASP A 17 7.93 13.85 10.82
C ASP A 17 8.36 13.75 9.35
N VAL A 18 8.10 14.82 8.60
CA VAL A 18 8.45 14.95 7.18
C VAL A 18 9.67 15.85 6.95
N SER A 19 10.33 16.31 7.99
CA SER A 19 11.44 17.27 7.91
C SER A 19 12.62 16.79 7.05
N ARG A 20 12.78 15.47 6.91
CA ARG A 20 13.87 14.82 6.16
C ARG A 20 13.54 14.53 4.69
N VAL A 21 12.33 14.84 4.23
CA VAL A 21 11.86 14.45 2.88
C VAL A 21 12.37 15.40 1.77
N GLY A 22 12.88 16.57 2.15
CA GLY A 22 13.40 17.55 1.20
C GLY A 22 12.29 18.20 0.36
N THR A 23 12.50 18.34 -0.95
CA THR A 23 11.55 19.00 -1.89
C THR A 23 10.58 18.05 -2.56
N SER A 24 10.51 16.78 -2.14
CA SER A 24 9.56 15.82 -2.69
C SER A 24 8.13 16.20 -2.33
N LYS A 25 7.21 15.93 -3.25
CA LYS A 25 5.77 16.01 -2.96
C LYS A 25 5.39 14.87 -2.02
N LEU A 26 4.48 15.14 -1.11
CA LEU A 26 4.05 14.18 -0.11
C LEU A 26 2.76 13.47 -0.54
N SER A 27 2.72 12.17 -0.31
CA SER A 27 1.52 11.36 -0.42
C SER A 27 1.53 10.25 0.63
N SER A 28 0.40 9.63 0.85
CA SER A 28 0.31 8.49 1.74
C SER A 28 -0.70 7.47 1.25
N VAL A 29 -0.52 6.23 1.69
CA VAL A 29 -1.40 5.10 1.38
C VAL A 29 -1.74 4.33 2.64
N LEU A 30 -2.87 3.63 2.62
CA LEU A 30 -3.25 2.71 3.67
C LEU A 30 -3.17 1.27 3.16
N ILE A 31 -2.29 0.49 3.76
CA ILE A 31 -2.18 -0.94 3.53
C ILE A 31 -3.13 -1.64 4.50
N ILE A 32 -4.17 -2.28 3.97
CA ILE A 32 -5.19 -2.95 4.78
C ILE A 32 -5.05 -4.46 4.61
N ILE A 33 -4.82 -5.14 5.74
CA ILE A 33 -4.74 -6.59 5.82
C ILE A 33 -5.91 -7.08 6.69
N TYR A 34 -6.66 -8.07 6.21
CA TYR A 34 -7.89 -8.46 6.89
C TYR A 34 -8.32 -9.90 6.58
N GLY A 35 -9.20 -10.43 7.40
CA GLY A 35 -9.90 -11.70 7.18
C GLY A 35 -9.12 -12.94 7.59
N ASN A 36 -9.79 -14.07 7.53
CA ASN A 36 -9.20 -15.39 7.79
C ASN A 36 -9.64 -16.38 6.70
N PRO A 37 -8.74 -16.81 5.78
CA PRO A 37 -7.31 -16.46 5.72
C PRO A 37 -7.05 -14.98 5.38
N PRO A 38 -5.88 -14.43 5.79
CA PRO A 38 -5.53 -13.03 5.58
C PRO A 38 -5.47 -12.65 4.10
N LYS A 39 -6.03 -11.49 3.80
CA LYS A 39 -6.03 -10.87 2.47
C LYS A 39 -5.44 -9.45 2.56
N ILE A 40 -4.80 -9.03 1.50
CA ILE A 40 -4.36 -7.65 1.28
C ILE A 40 -5.37 -6.97 0.37
N LEU A 41 -5.84 -5.77 0.75
CA LEU A 41 -6.70 -4.94 -0.07
C LEU A 41 -5.86 -4.09 -1.01
N MET A 42 -6.15 -4.13 -2.29
CA MET A 42 -5.60 -3.22 -3.29
C MET A 42 -6.70 -2.72 -4.22
N THR A 43 -6.49 -1.59 -4.86
CA THR A 43 -7.41 -1.00 -5.83
C THR A 43 -6.82 -1.05 -7.22
N LYS A 44 -7.65 -1.34 -8.23
CA LYS A 44 -7.31 -1.10 -9.63
C LYS A 44 -7.82 0.29 -9.99
N LYS A 45 -6.90 1.18 -10.30
CA LYS A 45 -7.21 2.55 -10.70
C LYS A 45 -7.99 2.56 -12.01
N SER A 46 -8.93 3.50 -12.12
CA SER A 46 -9.80 3.62 -13.29
C SER A 46 -9.00 3.84 -14.58
N SER A 47 -9.41 3.14 -15.62
CA SER A 47 -8.85 3.28 -16.98
C SER A 47 -9.06 4.68 -17.58
N HIS A 48 -9.97 5.47 -17.03
CA HIS A 48 -10.25 6.84 -17.44
C HIS A 48 -9.33 7.89 -16.83
N LEU A 49 -8.51 7.51 -15.85
CA LEU A 49 -7.55 8.45 -15.24
C LEU A 49 -6.44 8.81 -16.23
N LYS A 50 -6.00 10.07 -16.20
CA LYS A 50 -4.89 10.56 -17.05
C LYS A 50 -3.53 10.01 -16.64
N ILE A 51 -3.38 9.63 -15.38
CA ILE A 51 -2.14 9.13 -14.79
C ILE A 51 -2.50 7.88 -13.99
N HIS A 52 -1.64 6.85 -14.05
CA HIS A 52 -1.82 5.58 -13.35
C HIS A 52 -3.06 4.77 -13.78
N ALA A 53 -3.58 5.01 -15.00
CA ALA A 53 -4.74 4.29 -15.53
C ALA A 53 -4.52 2.78 -15.53
N GLY A 54 -5.42 2.03 -14.88
CA GLY A 54 -5.37 0.58 -14.81
C GLY A 54 -4.31 -0.03 -13.89
N GLU A 55 -3.48 0.80 -13.23
CA GLU A 55 -2.49 0.33 -12.26
C GLU A 55 -3.16 -0.22 -11.00
N VAL A 56 -2.49 -1.19 -10.38
CA VAL A 56 -2.90 -1.74 -9.07
C VAL A 56 -2.06 -1.10 -7.97
N ALA A 57 -2.75 -0.47 -7.02
CA ALA A 57 -2.12 0.29 -5.95
C ALA A 57 -2.87 0.09 -4.62
N PHE A 58 -2.25 0.51 -3.53
CA PHE A 58 -2.96 0.71 -2.27
C PHE A 58 -3.84 1.97 -2.35
N PRO A 59 -4.99 2.00 -1.66
CA PRO A 59 -5.79 3.22 -1.56
C PRO A 59 -4.97 4.34 -0.91
N GLY A 60 -5.09 5.54 -1.45
CA GLY A 60 -4.33 6.68 -0.99
C GLY A 60 -4.10 7.75 -2.03
N GLY A 61 -3.53 8.87 -1.60
CA GLY A 61 -3.35 10.04 -2.44
C GLY A 61 -2.38 11.07 -1.89
N LYS A 62 -2.49 12.27 -2.42
CA LYS A 62 -1.62 13.40 -2.08
C LYS A 62 -2.06 14.04 -0.77
N LEU A 63 -1.09 14.55 -0.03
CA LEU A 63 -1.37 15.43 1.11
C LEU A 63 -2.16 16.65 0.62
N ASP A 64 -3.33 16.88 1.23
CA ASP A 64 -4.16 18.04 1.03
C ASP A 64 -3.95 19.08 2.15
N GLU A 65 -4.21 20.35 1.89
CA GLU A 65 -4.08 21.44 2.88
C GLU A 65 -5.02 21.26 4.08
N SER A 66 -6.11 20.54 3.90
CA SER A 66 -7.07 20.22 4.96
C SER A 66 -6.63 19.05 5.86
N ASP A 67 -5.65 18.25 5.43
CA ASP A 67 -5.15 17.12 6.20
C ASP A 67 -4.27 17.58 7.36
N THR A 68 -4.54 17.11 8.56
CA THR A 68 -3.72 17.42 9.74
C THR A 68 -2.34 16.78 9.72
N ASP A 69 -2.22 15.66 9.04
CA ASP A 69 -0.99 14.88 8.85
C ASP A 69 -1.16 13.82 7.76
N LEU A 70 -0.08 13.12 7.41
CA LEU A 70 -0.08 12.09 6.37
C LEU A 70 -0.93 10.86 6.72
N LEU A 71 -1.13 10.54 7.99
CA LEU A 71 -2.06 9.48 8.37
C LEU A 71 -3.51 9.92 8.10
N CYS A 72 -3.84 11.19 8.34
CA CYS A 72 -5.13 11.76 7.97
C CYS A 72 -5.37 11.61 6.47
N THR A 73 -4.37 11.96 5.65
CA THR A 73 -4.42 11.77 4.18
C THR A 73 -4.77 10.32 3.79
N ALA A 74 -4.04 9.33 4.32
CA ALA A 74 -4.28 7.92 3.99
C ALA A 74 -5.70 7.46 4.36
N LEU A 75 -6.20 7.89 5.52
CA LEU A 75 -7.54 7.54 5.99
C LEU A 75 -8.64 8.25 5.18
N ARG A 76 -8.46 9.54 4.85
CA ARG A 76 -9.38 10.32 4.02
C ARG A 76 -9.50 9.72 2.62
N GLU A 77 -8.38 9.50 1.96
CA GLU A 77 -8.34 8.92 0.60
C GLU A 77 -8.96 7.52 0.55
N THR A 78 -8.67 6.67 1.56
CA THR A 78 -9.32 5.35 1.67
C THR A 78 -10.84 5.47 1.79
N ARG A 79 -11.33 6.44 2.54
CA ARG A 79 -12.76 6.70 2.66
C ARG A 79 -13.36 7.24 1.36
N GLU A 80 -12.67 8.16 0.69
CA GLU A 80 -13.14 8.74 -0.58
C GLU A 80 -13.18 7.73 -1.72
N GLU A 81 -12.13 6.90 -1.84
CA GLU A 81 -12.03 5.90 -2.91
C GLU A 81 -12.96 4.70 -2.71
N LEU A 82 -13.17 4.26 -1.45
CA LEU A 82 -13.77 2.96 -1.12
C LEU A 82 -15.01 3.03 -0.22
N ASP A 83 -15.40 4.23 0.24
CA ASP A 83 -16.39 4.41 1.32
C ASP A 83 -16.06 3.56 2.57
N LEU A 84 -14.77 3.34 2.81
CA LEU A 84 -14.26 2.50 3.88
C LEU A 84 -13.70 3.35 5.01
N TYR A 85 -14.34 3.28 6.18
CA TYR A 85 -13.89 3.98 7.38
C TYR A 85 -12.97 3.10 8.22
N ILE A 86 -11.71 3.52 8.34
CA ILE A 86 -10.72 2.96 9.26
C ILE A 86 -10.35 4.07 10.26
N SER A 87 -10.44 3.77 11.55
CA SER A 87 -10.06 4.73 12.59
C SER A 87 -8.53 4.78 12.77
N ARG A 88 -8.01 5.89 13.27
CA ARG A 88 -6.57 6.01 13.60
C ARG A 88 -6.09 4.91 14.55
N SER A 89 -6.91 4.48 15.48
CA SER A 89 -6.59 3.42 16.45
C SER A 89 -6.48 2.01 15.83
N GLN A 90 -6.96 1.82 14.61
CA GLN A 90 -6.83 0.57 13.85
C GLN A 90 -5.56 0.54 12.99
N VAL A 91 -4.82 1.64 12.92
CA VAL A 91 -3.52 1.69 12.24
C VAL A 91 -2.45 1.29 13.25
N ILE A 92 -1.77 0.20 12.95
CA ILE A 92 -0.86 -0.47 13.89
C ILE A 92 0.61 -0.17 13.64
N GLY A 93 0.93 0.45 12.51
CA GLY A 93 2.31 0.73 12.16
C GLY A 93 2.45 1.47 10.84
N GLN A 94 3.70 1.69 10.49
CA GLN A 94 4.15 2.39 9.29
C GLN A 94 5.34 1.64 8.69
N LEU A 95 5.37 1.54 7.36
CA LEU A 95 6.54 1.08 6.63
C LEU A 95 7.46 2.26 6.29
N GLU A 96 8.69 1.94 5.87
CA GLU A 96 9.62 2.95 5.39
C GLU A 96 9.04 3.69 4.17
N PRO A 97 9.17 5.01 4.11
CA PRO A 97 8.69 5.80 3.00
C PRO A 97 9.31 5.37 1.66
N VAL A 98 8.49 5.35 0.62
CA VAL A 98 8.90 4.94 -0.72
C VAL A 98 8.94 6.15 -1.65
N ARG A 99 10.10 6.40 -2.27
CA ARG A 99 10.25 7.48 -3.24
C ARG A 99 9.88 6.98 -4.64
N THR A 100 9.01 7.71 -5.34
CA THR A 100 8.68 7.40 -6.73
C THR A 100 9.81 7.83 -7.68
N LEU A 101 10.02 7.08 -8.76
CA LEU A 101 11.12 7.36 -9.69
C LEU A 101 10.87 8.59 -10.56
N ASN A 102 9.66 8.74 -11.09
CA ASN A 102 9.38 9.71 -12.16
C ASN A 102 8.53 10.91 -11.71
N SER A 103 7.75 10.78 -10.63
CA SER A 103 6.75 11.78 -10.23
C SER A 103 7.18 12.67 -9.07
N ASN A 104 8.38 12.44 -8.51
CA ASN A 104 8.95 13.16 -7.36
C ASN A 104 8.05 13.17 -6.12
N PHE A 105 7.36 12.04 -5.85
CA PHE A 105 6.62 11.83 -4.60
C PHE A 105 7.44 11.00 -3.62
N THR A 106 7.26 11.29 -2.34
CA THR A 106 7.58 10.37 -1.24
C THR A 106 6.26 9.90 -0.65
N ILE A 107 6.03 8.58 -0.69
CA ILE A 107 4.81 7.94 -0.26
C ILE A 107 5.05 7.33 1.12
N PHE A 108 4.18 7.65 2.08
CA PHE A 108 4.19 7.14 3.44
C PHE A 108 3.15 6.02 3.59
N PRO A 109 3.58 4.75 3.75
CA PRO A 109 2.66 3.64 3.86
C PRO A 109 2.29 3.39 5.32
N PHE A 110 1.02 3.51 5.66
CA PHE A 110 0.47 3.12 6.95
C PHE A 110 -0.17 1.74 6.87
N VAL A 111 -0.12 0.99 7.96
CA VAL A 111 -0.61 -0.40 8.01
C VAL A 111 -1.75 -0.53 8.99
N SER A 112 -2.86 -1.09 8.52
CA SER A 112 -4.01 -1.49 9.33
C SER A 112 -4.24 -2.99 9.19
N VAL A 113 -4.46 -3.66 10.32
CA VAL A 113 -4.82 -5.08 10.36
C VAL A 113 -6.12 -5.24 11.12
N VAL A 114 -7.19 -5.64 10.42
CA VAL A 114 -8.55 -5.74 10.95
C VAL A 114 -9.16 -7.12 10.70
N ASP A 115 -10.10 -7.53 11.52
CA ASP A 115 -10.66 -8.88 11.42
C ASP A 115 -11.56 -9.03 10.19
N TYR A 116 -12.30 -7.99 9.82
CA TYR A 116 -13.20 -7.98 8.67
C TYR A 116 -13.31 -6.56 8.08
N LEU A 117 -13.80 -6.47 6.86
CA LEU A 117 -14.17 -5.21 6.21
C LEU A 117 -15.69 -5.14 6.04
N PRO A 118 -16.28 -3.95 6.20
CA PRO A 118 -17.67 -3.72 5.79
C PRO A 118 -17.81 -3.78 4.26
N ASN A 119 -19.00 -3.58 3.75
CA ASN A 119 -19.21 -3.42 2.32
C ASN A 119 -18.42 -2.21 1.80
N ILE A 120 -17.76 -2.40 0.66
CA ILE A 120 -16.96 -1.39 -0.01
C ILE A 120 -17.78 -0.83 -1.18
N THR A 121 -17.77 0.49 -1.33
CA THR A 121 -18.36 1.20 -2.47
C THR A 121 -17.29 2.06 -3.11
N CYS A 122 -16.93 1.75 -4.35
CA CYS A 122 -15.91 2.50 -5.07
C CYS A 122 -16.44 3.83 -5.61
N ASN A 123 -15.59 4.86 -5.60
CA ASN A 123 -15.83 6.07 -6.37
C ASN A 123 -15.40 5.87 -7.85
N SER A 124 -15.48 6.93 -8.66
CA SER A 124 -15.13 6.90 -10.08
C SER A 124 -13.64 6.73 -10.39
N GLU A 125 -12.76 6.79 -9.38
CA GLU A 125 -11.31 6.64 -9.55
C GLU A 125 -10.86 5.17 -9.43
N VAL A 126 -11.75 4.28 -8.99
CA VAL A 126 -11.48 2.86 -8.77
C VAL A 126 -12.37 2.01 -9.65
N ASP A 127 -11.77 1.26 -10.58
CA ASP A 127 -12.48 0.31 -11.45
C ASP A 127 -12.80 -1.01 -10.71
N ASP A 128 -11.92 -1.45 -9.79
CA ASP A 128 -12.06 -2.73 -9.11
C ASP A 128 -11.33 -2.76 -7.77
N VAL A 129 -11.84 -3.54 -6.83
CA VAL A 129 -11.21 -3.81 -5.52
C VAL A 129 -10.70 -5.24 -5.49
N LEU A 130 -9.41 -5.38 -5.30
CA LEU A 130 -8.74 -6.67 -5.28
C LEU A 130 -8.56 -7.17 -3.84
N HIS A 131 -9.19 -8.29 -3.53
CA HIS A 131 -9.12 -8.99 -2.24
C HIS A 131 -8.08 -10.12 -2.32
N ILE A 132 -6.81 -9.78 -2.22
CA ILE A 132 -5.69 -10.65 -2.60
C ILE A 132 -5.28 -11.56 -1.44
N PRO A 133 -5.31 -12.90 -1.58
CA PRO A 133 -4.82 -13.82 -0.55
C PRO A 133 -3.33 -13.57 -0.22
N ALA A 134 -3.03 -13.07 0.98
CA ALA A 134 -1.73 -12.52 1.34
C ALA A 134 -0.57 -13.51 1.16
N CYS A 135 -0.71 -14.73 1.69
CA CYS A 135 0.39 -15.70 1.71
C CYS A 135 0.86 -16.14 0.32
N SER A 136 -0.09 -16.51 -0.55
CA SER A 136 0.24 -16.95 -1.91
C SER A 136 0.72 -15.79 -2.78
N PHE A 137 0.15 -14.61 -2.58
CA PHE A 137 0.52 -13.41 -3.33
C PHE A 137 1.94 -12.94 -3.01
N LEU A 138 2.31 -12.85 -1.75
CA LEU A 138 3.65 -12.42 -1.36
C LEU A 138 4.74 -13.35 -1.91
N LYS A 139 4.45 -14.66 -2.06
CA LYS A 139 5.37 -15.63 -2.69
C LYS A 139 5.53 -15.46 -4.21
N THR A 140 4.77 -14.59 -4.85
CA THR A 140 4.95 -14.26 -6.27
C THR A 140 6.03 -13.20 -6.53
N LEU A 141 6.72 -12.74 -5.48
CA LEU A 141 7.83 -11.79 -5.59
C LEU A 141 8.85 -12.22 -6.65
N ARG A 142 9.20 -11.28 -7.54
CA ARG A 142 10.27 -11.41 -8.55
C ARG A 142 10.99 -10.08 -8.68
N ASP A 143 12.22 -10.13 -9.15
CA ASP A 143 12.92 -8.94 -9.63
C ASP A 143 12.18 -8.37 -10.84
N ASP A 144 12.19 -7.05 -10.98
CA ASP A 144 11.59 -6.40 -12.16
C ASP A 144 12.49 -6.70 -13.39
N PRO A 145 11.94 -7.32 -14.44
CA PRO A 145 12.72 -7.67 -15.62
C PRO A 145 13.04 -6.48 -16.54
N ASP A 146 12.47 -5.30 -16.31
CA ASP A 146 12.72 -4.13 -17.16
C ASP A 146 14.13 -3.56 -16.93
N PRO A 147 15.03 -3.63 -17.95
CA PRO A 147 16.39 -3.16 -17.80
C PRO A 147 16.50 -1.65 -17.59
N ASN A 148 15.47 -0.87 -17.92
CA ASN A 148 15.44 0.57 -17.68
C ASN A 148 15.22 0.90 -16.20
N HIS A 149 14.68 -0.02 -15.43
CA HIS A 149 14.45 0.15 -14.00
C HIS A 149 15.67 -0.25 -13.15
N ASN A 150 16.46 -1.23 -13.60
CA ASN A 150 17.55 -1.85 -12.82
C ASN A 150 18.73 -0.94 -12.47
N ASN A 151 18.87 0.21 -13.14
CA ASN A 151 19.97 1.17 -12.89
C ASN A 151 19.64 2.21 -11.81
N ILE A 152 18.42 2.25 -11.28
CA ILE A 152 17.95 3.35 -10.44
C ILE A 152 17.78 2.93 -8.99
N GLN A 153 17.18 1.78 -8.75
CA GLN A 153 16.95 1.16 -7.43
C GLN A 153 16.58 -0.31 -7.61
N GLU A 154 16.59 -1.07 -6.52
CA GLU A 154 16.00 -2.40 -6.50
C GLU A 154 14.50 -2.32 -6.82
N MET A 155 14.11 -2.95 -7.89
CA MET A 155 12.74 -2.97 -8.39
C MET A 155 12.19 -4.37 -8.36
N TYR A 156 10.94 -4.47 -7.95
CA TYR A 156 10.25 -5.74 -7.72
C TYR A 156 8.92 -5.78 -8.42
N THR A 157 8.45 -6.98 -8.68
CA THR A 157 7.09 -7.24 -9.17
C THR A 157 6.39 -8.32 -8.35
N PHE A 158 5.06 -8.21 -8.26
CA PHE A 158 4.17 -9.24 -7.73
C PHE A 158 3.06 -9.48 -8.75
N THR A 159 2.49 -10.69 -8.76
CA THR A 159 1.42 -11.03 -9.70
C THR A 159 0.19 -11.58 -8.97
N PHE A 160 -1.00 -11.13 -9.38
CA PHE A 160 -2.28 -11.65 -8.93
C PHE A 160 -3.23 -11.80 -10.12
N GLY A 161 -3.50 -13.04 -10.52
CA GLY A 161 -4.26 -13.32 -11.73
C GLY A 161 -3.59 -12.68 -12.96
N LYS A 162 -4.30 -11.78 -13.62
CA LYS A 162 -3.80 -11.01 -14.76
C LYS A 162 -3.11 -9.67 -14.37
N HIS A 163 -3.09 -9.36 -13.10
CA HIS A 163 -2.57 -8.08 -12.62
C HIS A 163 -1.09 -8.20 -12.26
N LEU A 164 -0.29 -7.30 -12.79
CA LEU A 164 1.09 -7.07 -12.41
C LEU A 164 1.14 -5.88 -11.46
N ILE A 165 1.70 -6.07 -10.29
CA ILE A 165 1.95 -5.02 -9.30
C ILE A 165 3.44 -4.70 -9.34
N TRP A 166 3.77 -3.44 -9.55
CA TRP A 166 5.13 -2.95 -9.75
C TRP A 166 5.35 -1.59 -9.08
N GLY A 167 6.51 -0.98 -9.25
CA GLY A 167 6.82 0.37 -8.80
C GLY A 167 6.74 0.53 -7.27
N ALA A 168 6.15 1.63 -6.81
CA ALA A 168 6.06 1.95 -5.39
C ALA A 168 5.26 0.91 -4.60
N SER A 169 4.16 0.41 -5.15
CA SER A 169 3.33 -0.63 -4.51
C SER A 169 4.11 -1.93 -4.29
N ALA A 170 4.89 -2.37 -5.27
CA ALA A 170 5.71 -3.57 -5.14
C ALA A 170 6.84 -3.40 -4.11
N ARG A 171 7.43 -2.22 -3.99
CA ARG A 171 8.46 -1.92 -2.98
C ARG A 171 7.88 -1.93 -1.56
N MET A 172 6.64 -1.48 -1.37
CA MET A 172 5.94 -1.60 -0.09
C MET A 172 5.62 -3.06 0.24
N LEU A 173 5.15 -3.83 -0.76
CA LEU A 173 4.92 -5.27 -0.61
C LEU A 173 6.21 -6.04 -0.29
N LYS A 174 7.34 -5.62 -0.85
CA LYS A 174 8.65 -6.20 -0.53
C LYS A 174 9.02 -5.99 0.95
N GLN A 175 8.77 -4.82 1.51
CA GLN A 175 8.98 -4.58 2.94
C GLN A 175 8.11 -5.50 3.82
N ILE A 176 6.83 -5.71 3.43
CA ILE A 176 5.96 -6.67 4.13
C ILE A 176 6.53 -8.09 4.03
N PHE A 177 6.98 -8.49 2.84
CA PHE A 177 7.60 -9.80 2.61
C PHE A 177 8.83 -9.99 3.50
N ASP A 178 9.71 -9.00 3.58
CA ASP A 178 10.94 -9.05 4.37
C ASP A 178 10.63 -9.17 5.87
N ASN A 179 9.74 -8.33 6.39
CA ASN A 179 9.33 -8.37 7.79
C ASN A 179 8.73 -9.73 8.20
N LEU A 180 8.00 -10.38 7.31
CA LEU A 180 7.44 -11.71 7.56
C LEU A 180 8.51 -12.80 7.44
N THR A 181 9.43 -12.68 6.49
CA THR A 181 10.53 -13.63 6.27
C THR A 181 11.52 -13.62 7.44
N GLU A 182 11.89 -12.45 7.96
CA GLU A 182 12.75 -12.31 9.13
C GLU A 182 12.19 -13.03 10.37
N ARG A 183 10.87 -13.19 10.42
CA ARG A 183 10.18 -13.95 11.49
C ARG A 183 9.93 -15.42 11.14
N GLY A 184 10.40 -15.88 9.98
CA GLY A 184 10.21 -17.25 9.53
C GLY A 184 8.77 -17.62 9.15
N LEU A 185 7.98 -16.64 8.70
CA LEU A 185 6.56 -16.81 8.38
C LEU A 185 6.29 -17.01 6.87
N LEU A 186 7.28 -16.73 6.02
CA LEU A 186 7.21 -16.92 4.54
C LEU A 186 8.32 -17.81 4.00
#